data_3ef2922c5ff609898eafe4118cc8f9c1
#
_entry.id   3ef2922c5ff609898eafe4118cc8f9c1
#
_cell.length_a   1.000
_cell.length_b   1.000
_cell.length_c   1.000
_cell.angle_alpha   90.00
_cell.angle_beta   90.00
_cell.angle_gamma   90.00
#
_symmetry.space_group_name_H-M   'P 1'
#
loop_
_entity.id
_entity.type
_entity.pdbx_description
1 polymer ?
#
loop_
_entity_poly.entity_id
_entity_poly.type
_entity_poly.pdbx_seq_one_letter_code
_entity_poly.pdbx_strand_id
1 'polypeptide(L)'
;MLFAKLVDNELIYAEDKYIRQDGVLILNFNNNEDLMREYGYKLVVDNPPTYNEETEELHKVGISEDEKTLNILYEKRSIDLEPIKLQKIMKTKEDLTTYLFNNPIFSTCHYSDGAYYAVTSEKQAQLTQLLTSYMLDIQLGINTELHWNSTGNMCEIYTFEELTQLRHEIFAFVLPLVSLQQYIEVSIKNSNSLAEIQAVDMTISYERAIEIVKQNS
;
A
#
# COMPACT_ATOMS: atom_id res chain seq x y z
N MET A 1 27.30 29.70 5.85
CA MET A 1 26.16 30.56 5.48
C MET A 1 25.95 30.46 3.98
N LEU A 2 24.73 30.44 3.50
CA LEU A 2 24.43 30.36 2.08
C LEU A 2 23.97 31.72 1.57
N PHE A 3 24.54 32.17 0.47
CA PHE A 3 24.17 33.42 -0.20
C PHE A 3 23.61 33.13 -1.58
N ALA A 4 22.54 33.80 -1.96
CA ALA A 4 21.89 33.65 -3.25
C ALA A 4 21.33 34.97 -3.78
N LYS A 5 21.02 34.99 -5.08
CA LYS A 5 20.13 35.97 -5.71
C LYS A 5 18.79 35.35 -5.99
N LEU A 6 17.75 36.15 -5.95
CA LEU A 6 16.44 35.77 -6.42
C LEU A 6 16.26 36.21 -7.88
N VAL A 7 16.15 35.25 -8.80
CA VAL A 7 15.92 35.49 -10.23
C VAL A 7 14.75 34.62 -10.67
N ASP A 8 13.73 35.23 -11.24
CA ASP A 8 12.52 34.54 -11.70
C ASP A 8 11.90 33.61 -10.63
N ASN A 9 11.93 34.05 -9.37
CA ASN A 9 11.43 33.31 -8.19
C ASN A 9 12.25 32.06 -7.82
N GLU A 10 13.47 31.90 -8.37
CA GLU A 10 14.41 30.84 -8.05
C GLU A 10 15.67 31.38 -7.33
N LEU A 11 16.26 30.56 -6.43
CA LEU A 11 17.50 30.89 -5.73
C LEU A 11 18.70 30.49 -6.59
N ILE A 12 19.49 31.48 -7.01
CA ILE A 12 20.79 31.27 -7.64
C ILE A 12 21.87 31.48 -6.58
N TYR A 13 22.44 30.37 -6.10
CA TYR A 13 23.45 30.41 -5.07
C TYR A 13 24.79 30.94 -5.57
N ALA A 14 25.54 31.58 -4.65
CA ALA A 14 26.89 32.01 -4.95
C ALA A 14 27.83 30.82 -5.12
N GLU A 15 28.49 30.76 -6.25
CA GLU A 15 29.47 29.73 -6.58
C GLU A 15 30.88 30.14 -6.14
N ASP A 16 31.82 29.18 -6.08
CA ASP A 16 33.24 29.43 -5.77
C ASP A 16 33.90 30.37 -6.77
N LYS A 17 33.48 30.34 -8.04
CA LYS A 17 33.97 31.15 -9.13
C LYS A 17 32.90 32.13 -9.62
N TYR A 18 33.26 33.39 -9.68
CA TYR A 18 32.39 34.42 -10.23
C TYR A 18 33.12 35.19 -11.34
N ILE A 19 32.48 35.35 -12.49
CA ILE A 19 33.04 36.15 -13.61
C ILE A 19 32.32 37.50 -13.63
N ARG A 20 33.08 38.56 -13.43
CA ARG A 20 32.58 39.92 -13.55
C ARG A 20 32.22 40.26 -15.00
N GLN A 21 31.44 41.33 -15.17
CA GLN A 21 31.03 41.82 -16.50
C GLN A 21 32.23 42.26 -17.40
N ASP A 22 33.34 42.70 -16.80
CA ASP A 22 34.60 43.01 -17.44
C ASP A 22 35.48 41.81 -17.78
N GLY A 23 35.01 40.57 -17.48
CA GLY A 23 35.72 39.32 -17.75
C GLY A 23 36.71 38.89 -16.66
N VAL A 24 36.82 39.65 -15.56
CA VAL A 24 37.68 39.27 -14.44
C VAL A 24 37.10 38.10 -13.66
N LEU A 25 37.89 37.04 -13.50
CA LEU A 25 37.56 35.87 -12.69
C LEU A 25 37.92 36.11 -11.21
N ILE A 26 36.93 35.95 -10.34
CA ILE A 26 37.07 35.97 -8.89
C ILE A 26 36.99 34.51 -8.40
N LEU A 27 37.99 34.06 -7.66
CA LEU A 27 38.05 32.74 -7.01
C LEU A 27 37.64 32.88 -5.54
N ASN A 28 37.16 31.81 -4.95
CA ASN A 28 36.62 31.73 -3.58
C ASN A 28 35.52 32.79 -3.31
N PHE A 29 34.76 33.13 -4.32
CA PHE A 29 33.74 34.19 -4.23
C PHE A 29 32.71 33.90 -3.13
N ASN A 30 32.25 32.62 -3.03
CA ASN A 30 31.29 32.17 -2.02
C ASN A 30 31.80 32.17 -0.57
N ASN A 31 33.10 32.46 -0.36
CA ASN A 31 33.71 32.62 0.97
C ASN A 31 33.91 34.08 1.39
N ASN A 32 33.54 35.06 0.54
CA ASN A 32 33.66 36.48 0.80
C ASN A 32 32.29 37.15 0.88
N GLU A 33 31.79 37.31 2.12
CA GLU A 33 30.43 37.85 2.37
C GLU A 33 30.27 39.28 1.84
N ASP A 34 31.26 40.16 2.09
CA ASP A 34 31.19 41.55 1.67
C ASP A 34 31.12 41.65 0.15
N LEU A 35 31.94 40.86 -0.54
CA LEU A 35 31.97 40.82 -1.98
C LEU A 35 30.66 40.25 -2.55
N MET A 36 30.12 39.17 -1.97
CA MET A 36 28.82 38.62 -2.36
C MET A 36 27.71 39.67 -2.25
N ARG A 37 27.69 40.42 -1.15
CA ARG A 37 26.71 41.51 -0.94
C ARG A 37 26.88 42.64 -1.94
N GLU A 38 28.12 43.05 -2.25
CA GLU A 38 28.43 44.06 -3.26
C GLU A 38 27.86 43.65 -4.63
N TYR A 39 27.90 42.34 -4.94
CA TYR A 39 27.36 41.78 -6.19
C TYR A 39 25.89 41.40 -6.09
N GLY A 40 25.15 41.84 -5.05
CA GLY A 40 23.71 41.68 -4.92
C GLY A 40 23.24 40.30 -4.46
N TYR A 41 24.15 39.48 -3.90
CA TYR A 41 23.76 38.26 -3.19
C TYR A 41 23.30 38.56 -1.77
N LYS A 42 22.26 37.87 -1.32
CA LYS A 42 21.69 38.03 0.01
C LYS A 42 21.82 36.74 0.79
N LEU A 43 21.86 36.85 2.11
CA LEU A 43 21.87 35.67 2.99
C LEU A 43 20.56 34.90 2.87
N VAL A 44 20.65 33.62 2.60
CA VAL A 44 19.47 32.73 2.61
C VAL A 44 19.19 32.30 4.05
N VAL A 45 17.99 32.63 4.51
CA VAL A 45 17.46 32.23 5.82
C VAL A 45 16.45 31.13 5.61
N ASP A 46 16.81 29.92 6.03
CA ASP A 46 15.97 28.74 5.96
C ASP A 46 15.65 28.29 7.40
N ASN A 47 14.54 28.80 7.92
CA ASN A 47 14.06 28.50 9.26
C ASN A 47 12.66 27.84 9.17
N PRO A 48 12.59 26.52 8.91
CA PRO A 48 11.31 25.82 8.90
C PRO A 48 10.66 25.92 10.29
N PRO A 49 9.36 26.24 10.37
CA PRO A 49 8.63 26.23 11.63
C PRO A 49 8.52 24.80 12.18
N THR A 50 8.46 24.67 13.50
CA THR A 50 8.15 23.38 14.11
C THR A 50 6.75 22.90 13.68
N TYR A 51 6.61 21.65 13.33
CA TYR A 51 5.36 21.03 12.91
C TYR A 51 5.26 19.61 13.46
N ASN A 52 4.05 19.03 13.44
CA ASN A 52 3.83 17.66 13.86
C ASN A 52 3.91 16.74 12.64
N GLU A 53 5.01 16.00 12.49
CA GLU A 53 5.26 15.09 11.37
C GLU A 53 4.22 13.94 11.25
N GLU A 54 3.43 13.65 12.29
CA GLU A 54 2.39 12.64 12.25
C GLU A 54 1.08 13.12 11.62
N THR A 55 0.84 14.44 11.62
CA THR A 55 -0.43 15.05 11.20
C THR A 55 -0.25 16.18 10.20
N GLU A 56 0.95 16.72 10.06
CA GLU A 56 1.25 17.87 9.22
C GLU A 56 2.44 17.58 8.29
N GLU A 57 2.42 18.19 7.14
CA GLU A 57 3.55 18.29 6.21
C GLU A 57 3.91 19.76 5.98
N LEU A 58 5.19 20.00 5.71
CA LEU A 58 5.72 21.33 5.54
C LEU A 58 5.99 21.59 4.05
N HIS A 59 5.27 22.53 3.48
CA HIS A 59 5.42 22.95 2.08
C HIS A 59 6.19 24.26 1.99
N LYS A 60 7.23 24.29 1.15
CA LYS A 60 7.87 25.53 0.76
C LYS A 60 6.97 26.25 -0.23
N VAL A 61 6.46 27.43 0.17
CA VAL A 61 5.45 28.17 -0.62
C VAL A 61 6.01 29.40 -1.32
N GLY A 62 7.23 29.81 -0.99
CA GLY A 62 7.84 30.96 -1.66
C GLY A 62 9.12 31.44 -0.97
N ILE A 63 9.56 32.60 -1.42
CA ILE A 63 10.72 33.31 -0.87
C ILE A 63 10.30 34.75 -0.69
N SER A 64 10.47 35.30 0.52
CA SER A 64 10.38 36.73 0.73
C SER A 64 11.76 37.34 0.71
N GLU A 65 11.89 38.51 0.07
CA GLU A 65 13.12 39.25 -0.07
C GLU A 65 13.04 40.52 0.76
N ASP A 66 14.03 40.75 1.59
CA ASP A 66 14.25 42.03 2.24
C ASP A 66 15.64 42.61 1.86
N GLU A 67 16.08 43.67 2.53
CA GLU A 67 17.30 44.39 2.15
C GLU A 67 18.55 43.50 2.18
N LYS A 68 18.64 42.55 3.11
CA LYS A 68 19.87 41.77 3.40
C LYS A 68 19.67 40.26 3.29
N THR A 69 18.42 39.78 3.28
CA THR A 69 18.11 38.36 3.38
C THR A 69 17.07 37.92 2.35
N LEU A 70 17.12 36.62 2.04
CA LEU A 70 16.11 35.87 1.32
C LEU A 70 15.55 34.83 2.28
N ASN A 71 14.30 35.02 2.72
CA ASN A 71 13.67 34.16 3.71
C ASN A 71 12.79 33.13 2.99
N ILE A 72 13.05 31.84 3.23
CA ILE A 72 12.22 30.76 2.73
C ILE A 72 10.93 30.72 3.53
N LEU A 73 9.80 30.78 2.84
CA LEU A 73 8.47 30.76 3.43
C LEU A 73 7.91 29.34 3.39
N TYR A 74 7.34 28.91 4.50
CA TYR A 74 6.73 27.61 4.68
C TYR A 74 5.26 27.74 5.06
N GLU A 75 4.46 26.81 4.55
CA GLU A 75 3.07 26.60 4.95
C GLU A 75 2.96 25.19 5.57
N LYS A 76 2.28 25.08 6.69
CA LYS A 76 1.89 23.79 7.28
C LYS A 76 0.59 23.33 6.65
N ARG A 77 0.54 22.10 6.20
CA ARG A 77 -0.67 21.45 5.68
C ARG A 77 -0.93 20.17 6.44
N SER A 78 -2.20 19.88 6.70
CA SER A 78 -2.59 18.59 7.23
C SER A 78 -2.31 17.49 6.20
N ILE A 79 -1.73 16.37 6.66
CA ILE A 79 -1.54 15.19 5.81
C ILE A 79 -2.91 14.65 5.40
N ASP A 80 -3.14 14.45 4.10
CA ASP A 80 -4.30 13.71 3.63
C ASP A 80 -4.07 12.21 3.84
N LEU A 81 -4.72 11.65 4.86
CA LEU A 81 -4.57 10.24 5.22
C LEU A 81 -5.36 9.29 4.30
N GLU A 82 -6.37 9.78 3.56
CA GLU A 82 -7.24 8.91 2.78
C GLU A 82 -6.55 8.16 1.63
N PRO A 83 -5.66 8.78 0.82
CA PRO A 83 -4.89 8.05 -0.19
C PRO A 83 -4.00 6.96 0.44
N ILE A 84 -3.39 7.25 1.60
CA ILE A 84 -2.50 6.33 2.31
C ILE A 84 -3.29 5.13 2.85
N LYS A 85 -4.45 5.37 3.47
CA LYS A 85 -5.38 4.33 3.92
C LYS A 85 -5.82 3.45 2.76
N LEU A 86 -6.25 4.06 1.66
CA LEU A 86 -6.71 3.33 0.47
C LEU A 86 -5.61 2.41 -0.08
N GLN A 87 -4.40 2.92 -0.22
CA GLN A 87 -3.26 2.12 -0.68
C GLN A 87 -2.99 0.92 0.23
N LYS A 88 -2.99 1.12 1.56
CA LYS A 88 -2.82 0.03 2.51
C LYS A 88 -3.95 -1.00 2.44
N ILE A 89 -5.20 -0.55 2.31
CA ILE A 89 -6.36 -1.44 2.14
C ILE A 89 -6.25 -2.26 0.85
N MET A 90 -5.85 -1.65 -0.26
CA MET A 90 -5.63 -2.39 -1.50
C MET A 90 -4.54 -3.45 -1.32
N LYS A 91 -3.46 -3.11 -0.62
CA LYS A 91 -2.38 -4.04 -0.31
C LYS A 91 -2.86 -5.25 0.50
N THR A 92 -3.75 -5.09 1.49
CA THR A 92 -4.28 -6.24 2.26
C THR A 92 -5.06 -7.22 1.37
N LYS A 93 -5.79 -6.71 0.38
CA LYS A 93 -6.56 -7.55 -0.57
C LYS A 93 -5.63 -8.34 -1.50
N GLU A 94 -4.57 -7.70 -1.96
CA GLU A 94 -3.52 -8.36 -2.75
C GLU A 94 -2.81 -9.44 -1.95
N ASP A 95 -2.49 -9.15 -0.68
CA ASP A 95 -1.81 -10.08 0.22
C ASP A 95 -2.70 -11.30 0.52
N LEU A 96 -4.01 -11.10 0.75
CA LEU A 96 -4.96 -12.20 0.89
C LEU A 96 -5.04 -13.04 -0.39
N THR A 97 -5.12 -12.41 -1.56
CA THR A 97 -5.15 -13.11 -2.85
C THR A 97 -3.90 -13.95 -3.05
N THR A 98 -2.73 -13.37 -2.74
CA THR A 98 -1.44 -14.05 -2.82
C THR A 98 -1.34 -15.20 -1.82
N TYR A 99 -1.85 -15.01 -0.60
CA TYR A 99 -1.89 -16.06 0.41
C TYR A 99 -2.74 -17.24 -0.05
N LEU A 100 -3.96 -17.00 -0.54
CA LEU A 100 -4.85 -18.05 -1.02
C LEU A 100 -4.28 -18.80 -2.24
N PHE A 101 -3.55 -18.11 -3.10
CA PHE A 101 -2.89 -18.73 -4.25
C PHE A 101 -1.78 -19.69 -3.82
N ASN A 102 -1.00 -19.32 -2.81
CA ASN A 102 0.17 -20.07 -2.36
C ASN A 102 -0.16 -21.18 -1.33
N ASN A 103 -1.38 -21.20 -0.77
CA ASN A 103 -1.77 -22.11 0.28
C ASN A 103 -3.02 -22.92 -0.10
N PRO A 104 -2.89 -23.90 -1.01
CA PRO A 104 -3.96 -24.83 -1.30
C PRO A 104 -4.28 -25.69 -0.06
N ILE A 105 -5.55 -26.12 0.10
CA ILE A 105 -5.93 -27.03 1.18
C ILE A 105 -5.67 -28.47 0.80
N PHE A 106 -5.33 -29.28 1.81
CA PHE A 106 -5.30 -30.74 1.68
C PHE A 106 -6.68 -31.33 2.03
N SER A 107 -7.22 -32.17 1.18
CA SER A 107 -8.51 -32.84 1.39
C SER A 107 -8.49 -34.28 0.92
N THR A 108 -9.25 -35.13 1.63
CA THR A 108 -9.49 -36.51 1.30
C THR A 108 -10.89 -36.71 0.71
N CYS A 109 -11.52 -35.65 0.21
CA CYS A 109 -12.91 -35.74 -0.31
C CYS A 109 -13.10 -36.72 -1.46
N HIS A 110 -12.08 -36.91 -2.28
CA HIS A 110 -12.12 -37.81 -3.46
C HIS A 110 -11.09 -38.93 -3.38
N TYR A 111 -9.84 -38.63 -3.05
CA TYR A 111 -8.78 -39.62 -2.94
C TYR A 111 -8.58 -40.04 -1.48
N SER A 112 -8.47 -41.33 -1.19
CA SER A 112 -8.29 -41.87 0.17
C SER A 112 -6.98 -41.41 0.84
N ASP A 113 -5.94 -41.18 0.04
CA ASP A 113 -4.64 -40.65 0.46
C ASP A 113 -4.57 -39.11 0.38
N GLY A 114 -5.65 -38.49 -0.09
CA GLY A 114 -5.83 -37.04 -0.17
C GLY A 114 -5.10 -36.36 -1.32
N ALA A 115 -5.49 -35.13 -1.58
CA ALA A 115 -4.86 -34.27 -2.58
C ALA A 115 -4.96 -32.81 -2.17
N TYR A 116 -4.14 -31.94 -2.83
CA TYR A 116 -4.23 -30.50 -2.64
C TYR A 116 -5.21 -29.87 -3.62
N TYR A 117 -6.01 -28.91 -3.12
CA TYR A 117 -7.00 -28.18 -3.88
C TYR A 117 -6.80 -26.68 -3.75
N ALA A 118 -6.79 -25.99 -4.89
CA ALA A 118 -6.66 -24.53 -4.93
C ALA A 118 -7.89 -23.86 -4.32
N VAL A 119 -7.64 -22.82 -3.52
CA VAL A 119 -8.66 -22.06 -2.79
C VAL A 119 -8.80 -20.60 -3.25
N THR A 120 -8.32 -20.29 -4.46
CA THR A 120 -8.44 -18.96 -5.04
C THR A 120 -9.91 -18.57 -5.22
N SER A 121 -10.20 -17.27 -5.23
CA SER A 121 -11.57 -16.75 -5.45
C SER A 121 -12.19 -17.28 -6.74
N GLU A 122 -11.37 -17.45 -7.79
CA GLU A 122 -11.82 -18.03 -9.06
C GLU A 122 -12.27 -19.49 -8.88
N LYS A 123 -11.45 -20.33 -8.21
CA LYS A 123 -11.80 -21.73 -7.95
C LYS A 123 -13.03 -21.88 -7.05
N GLN A 124 -13.17 -21.03 -6.06
CA GLN A 124 -14.37 -20.98 -5.21
C GLN A 124 -15.63 -20.63 -6.03
N ALA A 125 -15.53 -19.65 -6.92
CA ALA A 125 -16.64 -19.27 -7.81
C ALA A 125 -16.99 -20.40 -8.78
N GLN A 126 -16.00 -21.03 -9.43
CA GLN A 126 -16.19 -22.18 -10.32
C GLN A 126 -16.88 -23.35 -9.61
N LEU A 127 -16.43 -23.72 -8.41
CA LEU A 127 -17.02 -24.80 -7.63
C LEU A 127 -18.47 -24.50 -7.24
N THR A 128 -18.74 -23.27 -6.81
CA THR A 128 -20.09 -22.83 -6.46
C THR A 128 -21.03 -22.86 -7.67
N GLN A 129 -20.55 -22.37 -8.83
CA GLN A 129 -21.32 -22.40 -10.07
C GLN A 129 -21.61 -23.84 -10.53
N LEU A 130 -20.60 -24.73 -10.47
CA LEU A 130 -20.75 -26.14 -10.85
C LEU A 130 -21.82 -26.82 -10.01
N LEU A 131 -21.75 -26.70 -8.67
CA LEU A 131 -22.73 -27.28 -7.75
C LEU A 131 -24.14 -26.69 -7.96
N THR A 132 -24.25 -25.40 -8.21
CA THR A 132 -25.54 -24.74 -8.46
C THR A 132 -26.15 -25.21 -9.77
N SER A 133 -25.37 -25.29 -10.85
CA SER A 133 -25.83 -25.80 -12.14
C SER A 133 -26.30 -27.25 -12.03
N TYR A 134 -25.53 -28.10 -11.36
CA TYR A 134 -25.91 -29.51 -11.14
C TYR A 134 -27.26 -29.65 -10.40
N MET A 135 -27.49 -28.84 -9.36
CA MET A 135 -28.76 -28.85 -8.64
C MET A 135 -29.96 -28.46 -9.55
N LEU A 136 -29.76 -27.51 -10.46
CA LEU A 136 -30.76 -27.11 -11.44
C LEU A 136 -31.02 -28.22 -12.46
N ASP A 137 -29.95 -28.87 -12.95
CA ASP A 137 -30.04 -29.96 -13.91
C ASP A 137 -30.85 -31.14 -13.34
N ILE A 138 -30.60 -31.53 -12.08
CA ILE A 138 -31.40 -32.54 -11.38
C ILE A 138 -32.91 -32.18 -11.37
N GLN A 139 -33.25 -30.91 -11.07
CA GLN A 139 -34.65 -30.46 -11.06
C GLN A 139 -35.29 -30.52 -12.43
N LEU A 140 -34.51 -30.39 -13.49
CA LEU A 140 -34.97 -30.51 -14.90
C LEU A 140 -34.91 -31.93 -15.42
N GLY A 141 -34.47 -32.92 -14.63
CA GLY A 141 -34.33 -34.32 -15.06
C GLY A 141 -33.12 -34.52 -16.00
N ILE A 142 -32.19 -33.62 -16.03
CA ILE A 142 -30.97 -33.71 -16.84
C ILE A 142 -29.91 -34.47 -16.04
N ASN A 143 -29.29 -35.47 -16.66
CA ASN A 143 -28.20 -36.22 -16.06
C ASN A 143 -26.88 -35.55 -16.46
N THR A 144 -26.21 -34.84 -15.51
CA THR A 144 -24.96 -34.13 -15.70
C THR A 144 -23.87 -34.78 -14.86
N GLU A 145 -22.69 -34.96 -15.44
CA GLU A 145 -21.48 -35.39 -14.71
C GLU A 145 -20.75 -34.18 -14.12
N LEU A 146 -20.28 -34.33 -12.88
CA LEU A 146 -19.49 -33.30 -12.20
C LEU A 146 -18.00 -33.56 -12.44
N HIS A 147 -17.37 -32.69 -13.20
CA HIS A 147 -15.92 -32.74 -13.47
C HIS A 147 -15.17 -31.71 -12.66
N TRP A 148 -14.17 -32.16 -11.91
CA TRP A 148 -13.29 -31.31 -11.11
C TRP A 148 -11.85 -31.81 -11.11
N ASN A 149 -10.91 -30.98 -10.62
CA ASN A 149 -9.50 -31.36 -10.52
C ASN A 149 -8.87 -30.95 -9.19
N SER A 150 -8.00 -31.79 -8.67
CA SER A 150 -7.02 -31.39 -7.67
C SER A 150 -5.87 -30.61 -8.32
N THR A 151 -5.07 -29.89 -7.53
CA THR A 151 -3.98 -29.05 -8.03
C THR A 151 -2.95 -29.89 -8.79
N GLY A 152 -2.68 -29.50 -10.04
CA GLY A 152 -1.69 -30.17 -10.91
C GLY A 152 -2.22 -31.42 -11.65
N ASN A 153 -3.47 -31.82 -11.46
CA ASN A 153 -4.07 -32.97 -12.12
C ASN A 153 -5.11 -32.57 -13.16
N MET A 154 -5.46 -33.49 -14.04
CA MET A 154 -6.57 -33.32 -15.00
C MET A 154 -7.90 -33.44 -14.27
N CYS A 155 -8.99 -32.97 -14.95
CA CYS A 155 -10.34 -33.14 -14.44
C CYS A 155 -10.75 -34.60 -14.43
N GLU A 156 -11.37 -35.04 -13.34
CA GLU A 156 -11.95 -36.36 -13.12
C GLU A 156 -13.43 -36.22 -12.72
N ILE A 157 -14.17 -37.32 -12.70
CA ILE A 157 -15.58 -37.31 -12.29
C ILE A 157 -15.63 -37.38 -10.77
N TYR A 158 -16.34 -36.42 -10.18
CA TYR A 158 -16.60 -36.35 -8.74
C TYR A 158 -18.08 -36.55 -8.46
N THR A 159 -18.41 -37.05 -7.30
CA THR A 159 -19.79 -37.07 -6.81
C THR A 159 -20.19 -35.69 -6.27
N PHE A 160 -21.47 -35.45 -6.12
CA PHE A 160 -22.00 -34.22 -5.51
C PHE A 160 -21.59 -34.10 -4.04
N GLU A 161 -21.56 -35.20 -3.32
CA GLU A 161 -21.14 -35.29 -1.92
C GLU A 161 -19.67 -34.90 -1.75
N GLU A 162 -18.77 -35.42 -2.60
CA GLU A 162 -17.36 -35.10 -2.61
C GLU A 162 -17.09 -33.59 -2.84
N LEU A 163 -17.73 -33.03 -3.85
CA LEU A 163 -17.58 -31.57 -4.13
C LEU A 163 -18.24 -30.70 -3.06
N THR A 164 -19.33 -31.17 -2.44
CA THR A 164 -19.97 -30.46 -1.32
C THR A 164 -19.05 -30.47 -0.10
N GLN A 165 -18.42 -31.63 0.22
CA GLN A 165 -17.41 -31.71 1.27
C GLN A 165 -16.24 -30.76 0.99
N LEU A 166 -15.68 -30.80 -0.22
CA LEU A 166 -14.58 -29.92 -0.63
C LEU A 166 -14.94 -28.43 -0.45
N ARG A 167 -16.17 -28.06 -0.88
CA ARG A 167 -16.67 -26.69 -0.71
C ARG A 167 -16.71 -26.28 0.78
N HIS A 168 -17.17 -27.16 1.67
CA HIS A 168 -17.19 -26.88 3.10
C HIS A 168 -15.79 -26.69 3.68
N GLU A 169 -14.84 -27.54 3.30
CA GLU A 169 -13.45 -27.45 3.74
C GLU A 169 -12.78 -26.17 3.25
N ILE A 170 -12.97 -25.80 1.97
CA ILE A 170 -12.50 -24.52 1.40
C ILE A 170 -13.09 -23.35 2.19
N PHE A 171 -14.41 -23.35 2.43
CA PHE A 171 -15.07 -22.28 3.16
C PHE A 171 -14.56 -22.15 4.59
N ALA A 172 -14.36 -23.27 5.30
CA ALA A 172 -13.82 -23.28 6.65
C ALA A 172 -12.38 -22.71 6.73
N PHE A 173 -11.59 -22.91 5.69
CA PHE A 173 -10.25 -22.35 5.57
C PHE A 173 -10.25 -20.85 5.20
N VAL A 174 -11.07 -20.45 4.25
CA VAL A 174 -11.06 -19.10 3.68
C VAL A 174 -11.76 -18.07 4.56
N LEU A 175 -12.88 -18.43 5.21
CA LEU A 175 -13.68 -17.49 5.99
C LEU A 175 -12.90 -16.77 7.09
N PRO A 176 -12.08 -17.44 7.91
CA PRO A 176 -11.24 -16.75 8.91
C PRO A 176 -10.27 -15.75 8.28
N LEU A 177 -9.67 -16.09 7.13
CA LEU A 177 -8.73 -15.22 6.42
C LEU A 177 -9.40 -13.96 5.86
N VAL A 178 -10.61 -14.09 5.33
CA VAL A 178 -11.43 -12.94 4.91
C VAL A 178 -11.79 -12.07 6.12
N SER A 179 -12.16 -12.68 7.24
CA SER A 179 -12.47 -11.97 8.49
C SER A 179 -11.25 -11.19 9.02
N LEU A 180 -10.05 -11.78 8.96
CA LEU A 180 -8.81 -11.10 9.30
C LEU A 180 -8.54 -9.91 8.37
N GLN A 181 -8.69 -10.08 7.06
CA GLN A 181 -8.50 -8.98 6.09
C GLN A 181 -9.48 -7.82 6.37
N GLN A 182 -10.74 -8.12 6.66
CA GLN A 182 -11.73 -7.12 7.03
C GLN A 182 -11.39 -6.41 8.35
N TYR A 183 -10.90 -7.16 9.35
CA TYR A 183 -10.42 -6.57 10.61
C TYR A 183 -9.27 -5.57 10.38
N ILE A 184 -8.27 -5.95 9.55
CA ILE A 184 -7.17 -5.07 9.18
C ILE A 184 -7.71 -3.82 8.46
N GLU A 185 -8.62 -3.99 7.50
CA GLU A 185 -9.23 -2.88 6.75
C GLU A 185 -9.96 -1.89 7.69
N VAL A 186 -10.72 -2.39 8.67
CA VAL A 186 -11.41 -1.56 9.67
C VAL A 186 -10.39 -0.83 10.56
N SER A 187 -9.33 -1.51 10.98
CA SER A 187 -8.25 -0.90 11.78
C SER A 187 -7.59 0.27 11.03
N ILE A 188 -7.29 0.09 9.73
CA ILE A 188 -6.73 1.17 8.90
C ILE A 188 -7.73 2.34 8.77
N LYS A 189 -9.01 2.07 8.51
CA LYS A 189 -10.03 3.12 8.38
C LYS A 189 -10.19 3.95 9.63
N ASN A 190 -10.09 3.33 10.80
CA ASN A 190 -10.25 3.98 12.10
C ASN A 190 -8.99 4.72 12.57
N SER A 191 -7.84 4.56 11.92
CA SER A 191 -6.62 5.29 12.26
C SER A 191 -6.76 6.79 11.98
N ASN A 192 -6.26 7.63 12.88
CA ASN A 192 -6.37 9.08 12.82
C ASN A 192 -5.03 9.80 12.62
N SER A 193 -3.92 9.04 12.58
CA SER A 193 -2.57 9.56 12.32
C SER A 193 -1.79 8.65 11.39
N LEU A 194 -0.73 9.17 10.80
CA LEU A 194 0.20 8.38 9.96
C LEU A 194 0.85 7.26 10.77
N ALA A 195 1.23 7.54 12.02
CA ALA A 195 1.83 6.55 12.92
C ALA A 195 0.87 5.39 13.22
N GLU A 196 -0.41 5.68 13.50
CA GLU A 196 -1.44 4.64 13.69
C GLU A 196 -1.62 3.79 12.43
N ILE A 197 -1.70 4.42 11.25
CA ILE A 197 -1.81 3.69 9.97
C ILE A 197 -0.59 2.78 9.78
N GLN A 198 0.62 3.26 10.06
CA GLN A 198 1.85 2.49 9.91
C GLN A 198 1.94 1.32 10.90
N ALA A 199 1.44 1.51 12.12
CA ALA A 199 1.44 0.49 13.18
C ALA A 199 0.46 -0.67 12.93
N VAL A 200 -0.51 -0.53 12.02
CA VAL A 200 -1.43 -1.64 11.69
C VAL A 200 -0.64 -2.81 11.12
N ASP A 201 -0.71 -3.95 11.83
CA ASP A 201 -0.12 -5.20 11.35
C ASP A 201 -0.90 -5.74 10.14
N MET A 202 -0.19 -5.90 9.02
CA MET A 202 -0.73 -6.30 7.71
C MET A 202 -0.59 -7.80 7.44
N THR A 203 -0.01 -8.56 8.37
CA THR A 203 0.30 -9.98 8.17
C THR A 203 -0.96 -10.80 7.95
N ILE A 204 -1.05 -11.51 6.82
CA ILE A 204 -2.09 -12.50 6.54
C ILE A 204 -1.52 -13.89 6.84
N SER A 205 -2.07 -14.57 7.85
CA SER A 205 -1.79 -15.97 8.15
C SER A 205 -3.02 -16.66 8.72
N TYR A 206 -3.10 -17.98 8.57
CA TYR A 206 -4.26 -18.73 9.06
C TYR A 206 -4.32 -18.77 10.59
N GLU A 207 -3.16 -18.89 11.26
CA GLU A 207 -3.05 -18.89 12.72
C GLU A 207 -3.61 -17.59 13.30
N ARG A 208 -3.17 -16.46 12.77
CA ARG A 208 -3.66 -15.14 13.16
C ARG A 208 -5.14 -14.96 12.85
N ALA A 209 -5.60 -15.48 11.72
CA ALA A 209 -7.01 -15.42 11.35
C ALA A 209 -7.91 -16.13 12.38
N ILE A 210 -7.50 -17.32 12.84
CA ILE A 210 -8.22 -18.05 13.88
C ILE A 210 -8.22 -17.31 15.23
N GLU A 211 -7.11 -16.64 15.59
CA GLU A 211 -7.03 -15.85 16.81
C GLU A 211 -8.01 -14.67 16.78
N ILE A 212 -8.05 -13.91 15.67
CA ILE A 212 -8.97 -12.77 15.51
C ILE A 212 -10.44 -13.22 15.57
N VAL A 213 -10.80 -14.33 14.92
CA VAL A 213 -12.16 -14.86 14.99
C VAL A 213 -12.55 -15.24 16.42
N LYS A 214 -11.65 -15.89 17.18
CA LYS A 214 -11.90 -16.24 18.59
C LYS A 214 -12.05 -15.04 19.51
N GLN A 215 -11.36 -13.94 19.24
CA GLN A 215 -11.43 -12.72 20.06
C GLN A 215 -12.74 -11.94 19.83
N ASN A 216 -13.38 -12.12 18.67
CA ASN A 216 -14.58 -11.39 18.27
C ASN A 216 -15.86 -12.26 18.33
N SER A 217 -15.80 -13.48 18.81
CA SER A 217 -16.92 -14.42 19.05
C SER A 217 -17.35 -14.43 20.49
#